data_f5f1da5c1013593ef6c2637ba6eee2c1
#
_entry.id   f5f1da5c1013593ef6c2637ba6eee2c1
#
_cell.length_a   1.000
_cell.length_b   1.000
_cell.length_c   1.000
_cell.angle_alpha   90.00
_cell.angle_beta   90.00
_cell.angle_gamma   90.00
#
_symmetry.space_group_name_H-M   'P 1'
#
loop_
_entity.id
_entity.type
_entity.pdbx_description
1 polymer ?
#
loop_
_entity_poly.entity_id
_entity_poly.type
_entity_poly.pdbx_seq_one_letter_code
_entity_poly.pdbx_strand_id
1 'polypeptide(L)'
;MKSDIEIARSVKMRRITEIAESIGIPEEKVEQYGHYMAKVPRSLIDQEKMAKSKLILVTAITATKAGIGKTTVSVGLALGLNKIGKNAIVALREPSLGPCFGMKGGAAGGGYAQVVPMEKINLHFTGDIHAVSSAHNMISALLDNYIYTHQAEGFALKEVLWKRVLDVNDRSLRSIVTGLGPRSNGLVAESGFDITAASELMAILCLSTDLDDMRRRIDNILLGYTCDGTPFKVKDMGVTGAILVLLKTAFKANLVQTTEGTAAFIHGGPFANIAHGCNSIIATKTAMSCGEYVITEAGFGADLGAEKFFNIKCRKSGLKPDLTILVATLNGLKMHGGTALEDIQKPDAEGVRRGFANLDRHISNLQGFGQTVVVCFNKYASDTEEEINMVKEHCASLGVPFALNNAFAEGGAGAVDLANLVVETLENNPSGPLQFTYSDDQSICEKIESVAKKIYRAELVTFSSNARKKIAAAEKMGISHFPVCIAKTQYSFSQDPTAYGAPEGFEFDIKDIVINTGSEMIVAIAGDIIRMPGLPRVPQAMKIDIVDGLIEGLS
;
A
#
# COMPACT_ATOMS: atom_id res chain seq x y z
N MET A 1 -3.82 -1.27 30.06
CA MET A 1 -3.78 -0.23 29.02
C MET A 1 -5.10 -0.29 28.29
N LYS A 2 -5.70 0.85 27.90
CA LYS A 2 -6.92 0.86 27.08
C LYS A 2 -6.64 0.23 25.71
N SER A 3 -7.62 -0.44 25.15
CA SER A 3 -7.56 -0.96 23.77
C SER A 3 -7.60 0.19 22.74
N ASP A 4 -7.18 -0.08 21.50
CA ASP A 4 -7.18 0.93 20.43
C ASP A 4 -8.59 1.52 20.21
N ILE A 5 -9.63 0.69 20.25
CA ILE A 5 -11.02 1.12 20.09
C ILE A 5 -11.50 1.97 21.29
N GLU A 6 -11.10 1.62 22.52
CA GLU A 6 -11.44 2.43 23.71
C GLU A 6 -10.74 3.80 23.68
N ILE A 7 -9.47 3.86 23.20
CA ILE A 7 -8.77 5.12 22.99
C ILE A 7 -9.49 5.94 21.93
N ALA A 8 -9.78 5.36 20.76
CA ALA A 8 -10.49 6.05 19.68
C ALA A 8 -11.83 6.64 20.12
N ARG A 9 -12.62 5.90 20.91
CA ARG A 9 -13.89 6.37 21.47
C ARG A 9 -13.75 7.47 22.52
N SER A 10 -12.64 7.50 23.26
CA SER A 10 -12.39 8.54 24.25
C SER A 10 -12.06 9.90 23.64
N VAL A 11 -11.78 9.97 22.34
CA VAL A 11 -11.42 11.18 21.64
C VAL A 11 -12.65 12.07 21.41
N LYS A 12 -12.56 13.34 21.84
CA LYS A 12 -13.53 14.36 21.46
C LYS A 12 -13.19 14.88 20.06
N MET A 13 -13.76 14.22 19.04
CA MET A 13 -13.54 14.59 17.64
C MET A 13 -14.09 16.00 17.34
N ARG A 14 -13.34 16.78 16.56
CA ARG A 14 -13.78 18.03 15.96
C ARG A 14 -14.69 17.74 14.76
N ARG A 15 -15.56 18.69 14.39
CA ARG A 15 -16.32 18.60 13.14
C ARG A 15 -15.37 18.56 11.95
N ILE A 16 -15.71 17.79 10.93
CA ILE A 16 -14.84 17.66 9.75
C ILE A 16 -14.67 18.99 8.99
N THR A 17 -15.65 19.88 9.08
CA THR A 17 -15.57 21.24 8.53
C THR A 17 -14.53 22.08 9.27
N GLU A 18 -14.42 21.96 10.60
CA GLU A 18 -13.38 22.63 11.38
C GLU A 18 -11.98 22.10 11.07
N ILE A 19 -11.86 20.78 10.81
CA ILE A 19 -10.61 20.17 10.36
C ILE A 19 -10.23 20.69 8.97
N ALA A 20 -11.19 20.75 8.04
CA ALA A 20 -10.97 21.28 6.70
C ALA A 20 -10.52 22.74 6.73
N GLU A 21 -11.20 23.59 7.51
CA GLU A 21 -10.84 25.00 7.69
C GLU A 21 -9.43 25.17 8.25
N SER A 22 -9.03 24.32 9.23
CA SER A 22 -7.69 24.39 9.85
C SER A 22 -6.54 24.14 8.88
N ILE A 23 -6.81 23.52 7.72
CA ILE A 23 -5.84 23.27 6.65
C ILE A 23 -6.14 24.08 5.37
N GLY A 24 -6.99 25.10 5.49
CA GLY A 24 -7.29 26.04 4.41
C GLY A 24 -8.23 25.51 3.33
N ILE A 25 -9.04 24.48 3.62
CA ILE A 25 -10.08 23.99 2.71
C ILE A 25 -11.41 24.67 3.07
N PRO A 26 -12.00 25.46 2.17
CA PRO A 26 -13.27 26.14 2.42
C PRO A 26 -14.43 25.14 2.47
N GLU A 27 -15.46 25.44 3.29
CA GLU A 27 -16.57 24.53 3.57
C GLU A 27 -17.32 24.09 2.30
N GLU A 28 -17.47 24.96 1.32
CA GLU A 28 -18.14 24.67 0.06
C GLU A 28 -17.42 23.61 -0.81
N LYS A 29 -16.16 23.31 -0.49
CA LYS A 29 -15.38 22.22 -1.12
C LYS A 29 -15.46 20.90 -0.35
N VAL A 30 -16.16 20.88 0.79
CA VAL A 30 -16.23 19.72 1.68
C VAL A 30 -17.55 18.98 1.47
N GLU A 31 -17.48 17.78 0.89
CA GLU A 31 -18.65 16.89 0.79
C GLU A 31 -18.69 15.99 2.04
N GLN A 32 -19.53 16.35 3.00
CA GLN A 32 -19.60 15.70 4.31
C GLN A 32 -20.20 14.28 4.23
N TYR A 33 -19.54 13.33 4.87
CA TYR A 33 -20.01 11.96 5.13
C TYR A 33 -20.27 11.81 6.64
N GLY A 34 -21.36 12.39 7.12
CA GLY A 34 -21.65 12.59 8.54
C GLY A 34 -20.78 13.71 9.13
N HIS A 35 -20.55 13.66 10.46
CA HIS A 35 -19.94 14.78 11.18
C HIS A 35 -18.40 14.81 11.14
N TYR A 36 -17.75 13.66 10.86
CA TYR A 36 -16.33 13.46 11.13
C TYR A 36 -15.53 12.95 9.94
N MET A 37 -16.17 12.78 8.79
CA MET A 37 -15.55 12.35 7.54
C MET A 37 -16.06 13.19 6.39
N ALA A 38 -15.23 13.41 5.38
CA ALA A 38 -15.63 14.12 4.17
C ALA A 38 -14.83 13.64 2.96
N LYS A 39 -15.38 13.89 1.77
CA LYS A 39 -14.63 13.87 0.53
C LYS A 39 -14.28 15.26 0.07
N VAL A 40 -13.11 15.41 -0.51
CA VAL A 40 -12.62 16.68 -1.05
C VAL A 40 -12.23 16.55 -2.52
N PRO A 41 -12.48 17.59 -3.33
CA PRO A 41 -12.26 17.52 -4.76
C PRO A 41 -10.78 17.67 -5.13
N ARG A 42 -10.37 17.08 -6.25
CA ARG A 42 -9.05 17.25 -6.86
C ARG A 42 -8.68 18.72 -7.14
N SER A 43 -9.66 19.58 -7.35
CA SER A 43 -9.43 21.02 -7.59
C SER A 43 -8.71 21.76 -6.46
N LEU A 44 -8.48 21.11 -5.32
CA LEU A 44 -7.65 21.62 -4.23
C LEU A 44 -6.14 21.46 -4.50
N ILE A 45 -5.74 20.66 -5.48
CA ILE A 45 -4.33 20.47 -5.82
C ILE A 45 -3.76 21.74 -6.44
N ASP A 46 -2.76 22.30 -5.78
CA ASP A 46 -2.07 23.54 -6.10
C ASP A 46 -0.56 23.29 -6.22
N GLN A 47 -0.01 23.47 -7.42
CA GLN A 47 1.40 23.18 -7.72
C GLN A 47 2.37 24.11 -6.98
N GLU A 48 1.99 25.37 -6.74
CA GLU A 48 2.86 26.32 -6.03
C GLU A 48 2.97 25.98 -4.55
N LYS A 49 1.84 25.54 -3.93
CA LYS A 49 1.84 25.07 -2.55
C LYS A 49 2.59 23.76 -2.41
N MET A 50 2.36 22.80 -3.33
CA MET A 50 3.08 21.55 -3.36
C MET A 50 4.60 21.73 -3.42
N ALA A 51 5.09 22.70 -4.22
CA ALA A 51 6.52 22.97 -4.36
C ALA A 51 7.18 23.45 -3.06
N LYS A 52 6.39 23.97 -2.11
CA LYS A 52 6.86 24.44 -0.79
C LYS A 52 6.69 23.38 0.30
N SER A 53 5.88 22.37 0.05
CA SER A 53 5.60 21.30 1.00
C SER A 53 6.74 20.26 1.02
N LYS A 54 7.00 19.68 2.20
CA LYS A 54 7.98 18.61 2.40
C LYS A 54 7.29 17.26 2.47
N LEU A 55 7.62 16.38 1.51
CA LEU A 55 7.08 15.03 1.47
C LEU A 55 8.02 14.07 2.23
N ILE A 56 7.49 13.39 3.24
CA ILE A 56 8.21 12.42 4.07
C ILE A 56 7.61 11.03 3.83
N LEU A 57 8.45 10.10 3.37
CA LEU A 57 8.06 8.70 3.21
C LEU A 57 8.37 7.93 4.49
N VAL A 58 7.37 7.23 5.04
CA VAL A 58 7.55 6.26 6.13
C VAL A 58 7.52 4.85 5.56
N THR A 59 8.59 4.11 5.79
CA THR A 59 8.72 2.70 5.42
C THR A 59 9.29 1.91 6.60
N ALA A 60 9.64 0.65 6.43
CA ALA A 60 10.15 -0.17 7.54
C ALA A 60 11.19 -1.19 7.06
N ILE A 61 11.91 -1.78 8.01
CA ILE A 61 12.64 -3.03 7.81
C ILE A 61 11.69 -4.14 7.35
N THR A 62 12.20 -5.30 6.96
CA THR A 62 11.38 -6.42 6.50
C THR A 62 10.28 -6.75 7.52
N ALA A 63 9.06 -6.94 7.02
CA ALA A 63 7.88 -7.17 7.85
C ALA A 63 8.01 -8.43 8.74
N THR A 64 7.36 -8.40 9.90
CA THR A 64 7.24 -9.53 10.81
C THR A 64 5.77 -9.88 11.05
N LYS A 65 5.53 -11.08 11.59
CA LYS A 65 4.17 -11.50 11.99
C LYS A 65 3.60 -10.63 13.12
N ALA A 66 4.47 -10.03 13.94
CA ALA A 66 4.07 -9.13 15.03
C ALA A 66 3.73 -7.70 14.57
N GLY A 67 3.99 -7.38 13.30
CA GLY A 67 3.90 -6.01 12.78
C GLY A 67 5.12 -5.15 13.18
N ILE A 68 5.22 -3.95 12.60
CA ILE A 68 6.33 -2.99 12.89
C ILE A 68 5.78 -1.63 13.30
N GLY A 69 4.48 -1.38 13.12
CA GLY A 69 3.83 -0.14 13.54
C GLY A 69 4.06 1.07 12.64
N LYS A 70 4.26 0.88 11.32
CA LYS A 70 4.46 2.01 10.37
C LYS A 70 3.38 3.08 10.45
N THR A 71 2.11 2.70 10.42
CA THR A 71 1.00 3.65 10.46
C THR A 71 0.97 4.42 11.77
N THR A 72 1.27 3.76 12.90
CA THR A 72 1.44 4.42 14.21
C THR A 72 2.56 5.45 14.17
N VAL A 73 3.70 5.12 13.55
CA VAL A 73 4.82 6.08 13.37
C VAL A 73 4.42 7.21 12.42
N SER A 74 3.74 6.93 11.31
CA SER A 74 3.30 7.95 10.34
C SER A 74 2.36 8.97 10.99
N VAL A 75 1.36 8.49 11.73
CA VAL A 75 0.43 9.34 12.49
C VAL A 75 1.18 10.05 13.61
N GLY A 76 1.97 9.31 14.40
CA GLY A 76 2.76 9.86 15.52
C GLY A 76 3.69 10.99 15.08
N LEU A 77 4.39 10.84 13.95
CA LEU A 77 5.25 11.89 13.41
C LEU A 77 4.45 13.15 13.04
N ALA A 78 3.29 13.00 12.40
CA ALA A 78 2.42 14.14 12.10
C ALA A 78 1.95 14.84 13.37
N LEU A 79 1.57 14.07 14.41
CA LEU A 79 1.22 14.61 15.73
C LEU A 79 2.41 15.35 16.37
N GLY A 80 3.59 14.75 16.36
CA GLY A 80 4.82 15.34 16.91
C GLY A 80 5.21 16.64 16.21
N LEU A 81 5.14 16.68 14.87
CA LEU A 81 5.40 17.90 14.10
C LEU A 81 4.40 19.02 14.46
N ASN A 82 3.12 18.69 14.59
CA ASN A 82 2.13 19.67 15.04
C ASN A 82 2.37 20.14 16.50
N LYS A 83 2.87 19.26 17.39
CA LYS A 83 3.26 19.65 18.78
C LYS A 83 4.38 20.67 18.80
N ILE A 84 5.32 20.62 17.86
CA ILE A 84 6.41 21.60 17.75
C ILE A 84 6.05 22.79 16.84
N GLY A 85 4.75 23.00 16.55
CA GLY A 85 4.24 24.16 15.81
C GLY A 85 4.40 24.10 14.30
N LYS A 86 4.63 22.93 13.71
CA LYS A 86 4.67 22.74 12.25
C LYS A 86 3.29 22.32 11.73
N ASN A 87 2.96 22.72 10.50
CA ASN A 87 1.71 22.30 9.86
C ASN A 87 1.92 20.97 9.14
N ALA A 88 1.63 19.86 9.82
CA ALA A 88 1.79 18.52 9.31
C ALA A 88 0.46 17.81 9.05
N ILE A 89 0.40 17.07 7.94
CA ILE A 89 -0.76 16.27 7.48
C ILE A 89 -0.26 14.86 7.17
N VAL A 90 -1.08 13.84 7.46
CA VAL A 90 -0.78 12.46 7.11
C VAL A 90 -1.65 11.98 5.93
N ALA A 91 -1.05 11.26 4.97
CA ALA A 91 -1.73 10.64 3.84
C ALA A 91 -1.52 9.13 3.83
N LEU A 92 -2.60 8.37 4.04
CA LEU A 92 -2.60 6.94 4.30
C LEU A 92 -3.41 6.16 3.27
N ARG A 93 -3.24 4.83 3.29
CA ARG A 93 -4.10 3.92 2.54
C ARG A 93 -5.39 3.63 3.29
N GLU A 94 -6.45 3.37 2.53
CA GLU A 94 -7.71 2.84 3.05
C GLU A 94 -7.55 1.35 3.41
N PRO A 95 -7.99 0.91 4.59
CA PRO A 95 -7.96 -0.50 4.97
C PRO A 95 -8.98 -1.33 4.20
N SER A 96 -8.61 -2.59 3.88
CA SER A 96 -9.48 -3.62 3.32
C SER A 96 -10.11 -4.46 4.43
N LEU A 97 -11.36 -4.88 4.26
CA LEU A 97 -12.08 -5.72 5.24
C LEU A 97 -11.42 -7.08 5.46
N GLY A 98 -10.88 -7.68 4.40
CA GLY A 98 -10.27 -9.00 4.49
C GLY A 98 -9.22 -9.11 5.60
N PRO A 99 -8.19 -8.26 5.65
CA PRO A 99 -7.23 -8.21 6.77
C PRO A 99 -7.87 -7.88 8.13
N CYS A 100 -8.82 -6.96 8.19
CA CYS A 100 -9.47 -6.55 9.45
C CYS A 100 -10.18 -7.72 10.14
N PHE A 101 -10.83 -8.57 9.37
CA PHE A 101 -11.54 -9.76 9.88
C PHE A 101 -10.67 -11.03 9.83
N GLY A 102 -9.51 -11.00 9.17
CA GLY A 102 -8.59 -12.12 8.97
C GLY A 102 -7.50 -12.23 10.02
N MET A 103 -6.28 -11.86 9.65
CA MET A 103 -5.08 -12.08 10.47
C MET A 103 -4.55 -10.82 11.16
N LYS A 104 -4.96 -9.62 10.72
CA LYS A 104 -4.36 -8.36 11.13
C LYS A 104 -5.46 -7.34 11.40
N GLY A 105 -5.29 -6.52 12.43
CA GLY A 105 -6.15 -5.37 12.67
C GLY A 105 -6.14 -4.37 11.50
N GLY A 106 -7.01 -3.37 11.57
CA GLY A 106 -7.14 -2.31 10.59
C GLY A 106 -5.87 -1.48 10.39
N ALA A 107 -5.89 -0.58 9.43
CA ALA A 107 -4.76 0.29 9.09
C ALA A 107 -4.94 1.72 9.65
N ALA A 108 -5.60 1.87 10.78
CA ALA A 108 -5.90 3.18 11.39
C ALA A 108 -4.78 3.72 12.31
N GLY A 109 -3.68 2.99 12.49
CA GLY A 109 -2.67 3.25 13.52
C GLY A 109 -2.97 2.48 14.80
N GLY A 110 -2.39 2.89 15.93
CA GLY A 110 -2.61 2.22 17.22
C GLY A 110 -2.30 3.13 18.41
N GLY A 111 -2.82 2.78 19.58
CA GLY A 111 -2.70 3.57 20.79
C GLY A 111 -3.22 4.99 20.62
N TYR A 112 -2.46 5.97 21.08
CA TYR A 112 -2.78 7.39 20.93
C TYR A 112 -2.38 7.98 19.56
N ALA A 113 -1.73 7.21 18.68
CA ALA A 113 -1.39 7.61 17.31
C ALA A 113 -2.29 6.88 16.30
N GLN A 114 -3.55 7.28 16.24
CA GLN A 114 -4.57 6.74 15.35
C GLN A 114 -5.28 7.81 14.54
N VAL A 115 -5.88 7.40 13.40
CA VAL A 115 -6.90 8.16 12.68
C VAL A 115 -8.28 7.77 13.16
N VAL A 116 -9.17 8.76 13.29
CA VAL A 116 -10.54 8.59 13.79
C VAL A 116 -11.55 9.22 12.83
N PRO A 117 -12.77 8.66 12.72
CA PRO A 117 -13.40 7.56 13.49
C PRO A 117 -12.94 6.17 13.04
N MET A 118 -12.17 5.47 13.89
CA MET A 118 -11.48 4.22 13.56
C MET A 118 -12.44 3.11 13.08
N GLU A 119 -13.57 2.91 13.78
CA GLU A 119 -14.55 1.88 13.42
C GLU A 119 -15.08 2.08 11.99
N LYS A 120 -15.41 3.33 11.59
CA LYS A 120 -15.92 3.63 10.26
C LYS A 120 -14.86 3.43 9.20
N ILE A 121 -13.62 3.88 9.47
CA ILE A 121 -12.48 3.75 8.55
C ILE A 121 -12.18 2.28 8.27
N ASN A 122 -12.19 1.42 9.29
CA ASN A 122 -11.85 0.00 9.15
C ASN A 122 -12.99 -0.86 8.56
N LEU A 123 -14.22 -0.35 8.49
CA LEU A 123 -15.37 -1.11 7.97
C LEU A 123 -15.76 -0.62 6.56
N HIS A 124 -16.70 0.29 6.45
CA HIS A 124 -17.26 0.72 5.16
C HIS A 124 -16.82 2.10 4.73
N PHE A 125 -16.23 2.86 5.62
CA PHE A 125 -15.69 4.21 5.44
C PHE A 125 -16.64 5.14 4.66
N THR A 126 -16.26 5.53 3.44
CA THR A 126 -17.06 6.34 2.52
C THR A 126 -17.53 5.56 1.29
N GLY A 127 -17.26 4.26 1.24
CA GLY A 127 -17.71 3.36 0.19
C GLY A 127 -16.76 3.19 -0.99
N ASP A 128 -15.49 3.61 -0.90
CA ASP A 128 -14.55 3.52 -2.03
C ASP A 128 -14.22 2.07 -2.40
N ILE A 129 -14.01 1.21 -1.41
CA ILE A 129 -13.80 -0.23 -1.63
C ILE A 129 -15.01 -0.87 -2.30
N HIS A 130 -16.24 -0.50 -1.88
CA HIS A 130 -17.47 -0.95 -2.54
C HIS A 130 -17.54 -0.46 -3.99
N ALA A 131 -17.22 0.79 -4.26
CA ALA A 131 -17.23 1.35 -5.60
C ALA A 131 -16.26 0.61 -6.53
N VAL A 132 -15.02 0.33 -6.06
CA VAL A 132 -14.03 -0.44 -6.81
C VAL A 132 -14.51 -1.87 -7.05
N SER A 133 -15.07 -2.55 -6.03
CA SER A 133 -15.60 -3.91 -6.17
C SER A 133 -16.76 -3.96 -7.17
N SER A 134 -17.69 -3.00 -7.08
CA SER A 134 -18.84 -2.90 -7.97
C SER A 134 -18.41 -2.62 -9.41
N ALA A 135 -17.50 -1.69 -9.63
CA ALA A 135 -16.97 -1.36 -10.95
C ALA A 135 -16.22 -2.54 -11.58
N HIS A 136 -15.39 -3.24 -10.80
CA HIS A 136 -14.66 -4.42 -11.25
C HIS A 136 -15.62 -5.56 -11.67
N ASN A 137 -16.58 -5.87 -10.82
CA ASN A 137 -17.56 -6.93 -11.07
C ASN A 137 -18.54 -6.56 -12.18
N MET A 138 -18.82 -5.26 -12.39
CA MET A 138 -19.61 -4.78 -13.53
C MET A 138 -18.86 -5.06 -14.84
N ILE A 139 -17.54 -4.84 -14.91
CA ILE A 139 -16.74 -5.23 -16.10
C ILE A 139 -16.85 -6.73 -16.33
N SER A 140 -16.77 -7.57 -15.29
CA SER A 140 -16.92 -9.03 -15.43
C SER A 140 -18.29 -9.41 -15.99
N ALA A 141 -19.36 -8.83 -15.46
CA ALA A 141 -20.73 -9.11 -15.91
C ALA A 141 -20.97 -8.63 -17.34
N LEU A 142 -20.44 -7.46 -17.70
CA LEU A 142 -20.56 -6.92 -19.06
C LEU A 142 -19.75 -7.75 -20.06
N LEU A 143 -18.59 -8.26 -19.67
CA LEU A 143 -17.78 -9.15 -20.49
C LEU A 143 -18.51 -10.48 -20.75
N ASP A 144 -19.03 -11.12 -19.70
CA ASP A 144 -19.79 -12.37 -19.83
C ASP A 144 -21.03 -12.16 -20.73
N ASN A 145 -21.75 -11.04 -20.56
CA ASN A 145 -22.88 -10.69 -21.40
C ASN A 145 -22.45 -10.43 -22.86
N TYR A 146 -21.33 -9.73 -23.06
CA TYR A 146 -20.81 -9.46 -24.41
C TYR A 146 -20.46 -10.77 -25.13
N ILE A 147 -19.75 -11.68 -24.48
CA ILE A 147 -19.42 -12.99 -25.05
C ILE A 147 -20.71 -13.78 -25.38
N TYR A 148 -21.68 -13.80 -24.46
CA TYR A 148 -22.95 -14.51 -24.64
C TYR A 148 -23.78 -13.98 -25.80
N THR A 149 -23.93 -12.66 -25.94
CA THR A 149 -24.79 -12.04 -26.93
C THR A 149 -24.19 -12.02 -28.34
N HIS A 150 -22.85 -11.99 -28.46
CA HIS A 150 -22.16 -11.95 -29.76
C HIS A 150 -21.71 -13.34 -30.30
N GLN A 151 -22.11 -14.42 -29.61
CA GLN A 151 -21.81 -15.79 -30.07
C GLN A 151 -22.33 -16.06 -31.50
N ALA A 152 -23.54 -15.60 -31.81
CA ALA A 152 -24.15 -15.79 -33.12
C ALA A 152 -23.37 -15.08 -34.24
N GLU A 153 -22.60 -14.07 -33.91
CA GLU A 153 -21.74 -13.31 -34.83
C GLU A 153 -20.33 -13.93 -34.94
N GLY A 154 -20.08 -15.05 -34.24
CA GLY A 154 -18.79 -15.76 -34.24
C GLY A 154 -17.78 -15.19 -33.27
N PHE A 155 -18.18 -14.29 -32.35
CA PHE A 155 -17.27 -13.74 -31.33
C PHE A 155 -16.97 -14.79 -30.25
N ALA A 156 -15.69 -14.99 -29.99
CA ALA A 156 -15.19 -15.80 -28.87
C ALA A 156 -13.83 -15.29 -28.40
N LEU A 157 -13.59 -15.40 -27.10
CA LEU A 157 -12.27 -15.21 -26.52
C LEU A 157 -11.59 -16.57 -26.32
N LYS A 158 -10.36 -16.67 -26.78
CA LYS A 158 -9.50 -17.83 -26.53
C LYS A 158 -9.14 -17.95 -25.06
N GLU A 159 -8.96 -16.80 -24.40
CA GLU A 159 -8.59 -16.70 -23.01
C GLU A 159 -9.26 -15.46 -22.39
N VAL A 160 -9.90 -15.64 -21.24
CA VAL A 160 -10.44 -14.56 -20.40
C VAL A 160 -9.51 -14.37 -19.21
N LEU A 161 -8.95 -13.18 -19.08
CA LEU A 161 -8.00 -12.84 -18.00
C LEU A 161 -8.69 -12.17 -16.81
N TRP A 162 -9.85 -11.54 -17.03
CA TRP A 162 -10.55 -10.76 -16.03
C TRP A 162 -11.40 -11.64 -15.13
N LYS A 163 -11.05 -11.68 -13.85
CA LYS A 163 -11.79 -12.38 -12.79
C LYS A 163 -12.83 -11.46 -12.15
N ARG A 164 -13.41 -11.89 -11.03
CA ARG A 164 -14.21 -11.08 -10.12
C ARG A 164 -13.42 -10.67 -8.90
N VAL A 165 -13.96 -9.78 -8.07
CA VAL A 165 -13.34 -9.40 -6.80
C VAL A 165 -14.35 -9.41 -5.65
N LEU A 166 -13.82 -9.64 -4.44
CA LEU A 166 -14.58 -9.55 -3.20
C LEU A 166 -13.62 -9.09 -2.10
N ASP A 167 -14.05 -8.15 -1.23
CA ASP A 167 -13.18 -7.59 -0.19
C ASP A 167 -13.23 -8.40 1.12
N VAL A 168 -13.13 -9.72 1.00
CA VAL A 168 -12.99 -10.67 2.11
C VAL A 168 -11.94 -11.72 1.77
N ASN A 169 -11.45 -12.41 2.81
CA ASN A 169 -10.55 -13.54 2.64
C ASN A 169 -11.36 -14.82 2.47
N ASP A 170 -11.46 -15.34 1.24
CA ASP A 170 -12.19 -16.58 0.94
C ASP A 170 -11.41 -17.48 -0.03
N ARG A 171 -10.74 -18.49 0.53
CA ARG A 171 -9.95 -19.45 -0.27
C ARG A 171 -10.79 -20.29 -1.24
N SER A 172 -12.09 -20.46 -0.96
CA SER A 172 -12.98 -21.27 -1.78
C SER A 172 -13.29 -20.62 -3.12
N LEU A 173 -13.11 -19.29 -3.22
CA LEU A 173 -13.39 -18.51 -4.42
C LEU A 173 -12.19 -18.36 -5.37
N ARG A 174 -11.03 -18.96 -5.07
CA ARG A 174 -9.83 -18.87 -5.94
C ARG A 174 -10.06 -19.42 -7.34
N SER A 175 -10.84 -20.51 -7.43
CA SER A 175 -11.29 -21.11 -8.69
C SER A 175 -12.75 -21.51 -8.53
N ILE A 176 -13.59 -21.08 -9.48
CA ILE A 176 -15.02 -21.36 -9.53
C ILE A 176 -15.42 -21.70 -10.96
N VAL A 177 -16.60 -22.27 -11.11
CA VAL A 177 -17.24 -22.45 -12.42
C VAL A 177 -18.45 -21.51 -12.50
N THR A 178 -18.49 -20.67 -13.53
CA THR A 178 -19.61 -19.77 -13.82
C THR A 178 -20.51 -20.34 -14.92
N GLY A 179 -21.73 -19.82 -15.08
CA GLY A 179 -22.68 -20.20 -16.15
C GLY A 179 -23.32 -21.57 -16.00
N LEU A 180 -23.25 -22.21 -14.81
CA LEU A 180 -23.91 -23.50 -14.57
C LEU A 180 -25.45 -23.39 -14.61
N GLY A 181 -26.09 -24.40 -15.13
CA GLY A 181 -27.57 -24.50 -15.22
C GLY A 181 -28.08 -24.30 -16.65
N PRO A 182 -29.25 -23.70 -16.84
CA PRO A 182 -29.81 -23.52 -18.18
C PRO A 182 -28.93 -22.56 -19.02
N ARG A 183 -29.02 -22.73 -20.37
CA ARG A 183 -28.24 -21.92 -21.33
C ARG A 183 -28.40 -20.40 -21.13
N SER A 184 -29.53 -19.98 -20.59
CA SER A 184 -29.80 -18.56 -20.26
C SER A 184 -28.89 -18.01 -19.15
N ASN A 185 -28.17 -18.85 -18.39
CA ASN A 185 -27.20 -18.44 -17.39
C ASN A 185 -25.84 -18.05 -18.00
N GLY A 186 -25.67 -18.16 -19.31
CA GLY A 186 -24.42 -17.85 -20.01
C GLY A 186 -23.63 -19.09 -20.40
N LEU A 187 -22.34 -18.90 -20.64
CA LEU A 187 -21.40 -19.97 -20.99
C LEU A 187 -20.73 -20.55 -19.74
N VAL A 188 -20.63 -21.88 -19.70
CA VAL A 188 -19.88 -22.54 -18.64
C VAL A 188 -18.39 -22.24 -18.82
N ALA A 189 -17.77 -21.61 -17.83
CA ALA A 189 -16.35 -21.25 -17.85
C ALA A 189 -15.73 -21.32 -16.46
N GLU A 190 -14.44 -21.64 -16.42
CA GLU A 190 -13.63 -21.47 -15.20
C GLU A 190 -13.36 -19.98 -14.97
N SER A 191 -13.47 -19.54 -13.73
CA SER A 191 -13.18 -18.19 -13.30
C SER A 191 -12.67 -18.21 -11.84
N GLY A 192 -12.64 -17.07 -11.16
CA GLY A 192 -12.27 -16.96 -9.77
C GLY A 192 -12.49 -15.55 -9.24
N PHE A 193 -12.11 -15.38 -7.98
CA PHE A 193 -12.11 -14.08 -7.33
C PHE A 193 -10.70 -13.72 -6.85
N ASP A 194 -10.35 -12.45 -6.97
CA ASP A 194 -9.24 -11.82 -6.25
C ASP A 194 -9.81 -10.96 -5.12
N ILE A 195 -8.99 -10.59 -4.13
CA ILE A 195 -9.39 -9.59 -3.14
C ILE A 195 -9.45 -8.20 -3.80
N THR A 196 -10.38 -7.34 -3.40
CA THR A 196 -10.58 -6.02 -4.03
C THR A 196 -9.31 -5.17 -4.05
N ALA A 197 -8.48 -5.24 -3.00
CA ALA A 197 -7.20 -4.54 -2.94
C ALA A 197 -6.16 -5.01 -4.00
N ALA A 198 -6.39 -6.16 -4.65
CA ALA A 198 -5.59 -6.68 -5.76
C ALA A 198 -6.16 -6.30 -7.15
N SER A 199 -7.31 -5.64 -7.19
CA SER A 199 -7.96 -5.20 -8.42
C SER A 199 -7.08 -4.23 -9.21
N GLU A 200 -7.03 -4.38 -10.53
CA GLU A 200 -6.41 -3.38 -11.40
C GLU A 200 -7.12 -2.02 -11.28
N LEU A 201 -8.44 -1.99 -11.07
CA LEU A 201 -9.18 -0.74 -10.82
C LEU A 201 -8.74 -0.04 -9.54
N MET A 202 -8.36 -0.77 -8.48
CA MET A 202 -7.76 -0.18 -7.29
C MET A 202 -6.43 0.53 -7.62
N ALA A 203 -5.60 -0.09 -8.44
CA ALA A 203 -4.35 0.53 -8.89
C ALA A 203 -4.62 1.75 -9.80
N ILE A 204 -5.59 1.66 -10.70
CA ILE A 204 -6.03 2.78 -11.56
C ILE A 204 -6.53 3.96 -10.71
N LEU A 205 -7.39 3.71 -9.72
CA LEU A 205 -7.87 4.74 -8.78
C LEU A 205 -6.70 5.48 -8.11
N CYS A 206 -5.68 4.74 -7.68
CA CYS A 206 -4.53 5.30 -6.98
C CYS A 206 -3.53 6.03 -7.88
N LEU A 207 -3.40 5.62 -9.15
CA LEU A 207 -2.39 6.12 -10.07
C LEU A 207 -2.93 7.17 -11.05
N SER A 208 -4.25 7.32 -11.15
CA SER A 208 -4.88 8.32 -12.02
C SER A 208 -4.67 9.74 -11.49
N THR A 209 -4.44 10.68 -12.40
CA THR A 209 -4.24 12.10 -12.08
C THR A 209 -5.52 12.93 -12.22
N ASP A 210 -6.44 12.49 -13.07
CA ASP A 210 -7.76 13.09 -13.30
C ASP A 210 -8.73 12.08 -13.93
N LEU A 211 -9.95 12.52 -14.23
CA LEU A 211 -10.98 11.65 -14.81
C LEU A 211 -10.69 11.26 -16.26
N ASP A 212 -9.99 12.09 -17.01
CA ASP A 212 -9.63 11.76 -18.40
C ASP A 212 -8.52 10.72 -18.43
N ASP A 213 -7.51 10.85 -17.54
CA ASP A 213 -6.50 9.81 -17.35
C ASP A 213 -7.13 8.50 -16.86
N MET A 214 -8.07 8.56 -15.91
CA MET A 214 -8.80 7.39 -15.44
C MET A 214 -9.59 6.73 -16.57
N ARG A 215 -10.28 7.51 -17.42
CA ARG A 215 -10.99 7.01 -18.61
C ARG A 215 -10.04 6.26 -19.54
N ARG A 216 -8.92 6.89 -19.91
CA ARG A 216 -7.88 6.32 -20.78
C ARG A 216 -7.35 4.99 -20.21
N ARG A 217 -7.13 4.93 -18.90
CA ARG A 217 -6.67 3.71 -18.22
C ARG A 217 -7.72 2.61 -18.25
N ILE A 218 -8.98 2.92 -17.94
CA ILE A 218 -10.09 1.95 -17.98
C ILE A 218 -10.30 1.43 -19.41
N ASP A 219 -10.27 2.30 -20.42
CA ASP A 219 -10.33 1.92 -21.83
C ASP A 219 -9.29 0.87 -22.21
N ASN A 220 -8.11 0.98 -21.63
CA ASN A 220 -6.97 0.11 -21.93
C ASN A 220 -6.92 -1.19 -21.11
N ILE A 221 -7.78 -1.42 -20.13
CA ILE A 221 -7.79 -2.67 -19.36
C ILE A 221 -7.92 -3.87 -20.32
N LEU A 222 -6.97 -4.81 -20.22
CA LEU A 222 -6.94 -6.05 -20.98
C LEU A 222 -7.87 -7.08 -20.34
N LEU A 223 -8.87 -7.52 -21.08
CA LEU A 223 -9.88 -8.49 -20.61
C LEU A 223 -9.58 -9.92 -21.06
N GLY A 224 -8.90 -10.08 -22.18
CA GLY A 224 -8.57 -11.37 -22.75
C GLY A 224 -7.98 -11.26 -24.16
N TYR A 225 -7.93 -12.37 -24.84
CA TYR A 225 -7.47 -12.47 -26.23
C TYR A 225 -8.51 -13.18 -27.09
N THR A 226 -8.77 -12.65 -28.28
CA THR A 226 -9.58 -13.30 -29.30
C THR A 226 -8.91 -14.56 -29.85
N CYS A 227 -9.62 -15.35 -30.63
CA CYS A 227 -9.10 -16.62 -31.18
C CYS A 227 -7.88 -16.44 -32.08
N ASP A 228 -7.74 -15.29 -32.75
CA ASP A 228 -6.58 -14.90 -33.56
C ASP A 228 -5.44 -14.27 -32.73
N GLY A 229 -5.63 -14.12 -31.41
CA GLY A 229 -4.63 -13.59 -30.48
C GLY A 229 -4.63 -12.07 -30.38
N THR A 230 -5.65 -11.38 -30.89
CA THR A 230 -5.80 -9.93 -30.73
C THR A 230 -6.22 -9.60 -29.28
N PRO A 231 -5.59 -8.60 -28.61
CA PRO A 231 -6.01 -8.15 -27.28
C PRO A 231 -7.42 -7.56 -27.31
N PHE A 232 -8.28 -8.02 -26.41
CA PHE A 232 -9.64 -7.50 -26.21
C PHE A 232 -9.69 -6.68 -24.91
N LYS A 233 -10.14 -5.45 -25.02
CA LYS A 233 -10.06 -4.44 -23.94
C LYS A 233 -11.43 -3.90 -23.57
N VAL A 234 -11.54 -3.20 -22.43
CA VAL A 234 -12.80 -2.57 -21.97
C VAL A 234 -13.39 -1.62 -23.01
N LYS A 235 -12.54 -0.84 -23.71
CA LYS A 235 -13.00 0.06 -24.79
C LYS A 235 -13.76 -0.67 -25.91
N ASP A 236 -13.41 -1.92 -26.18
CA ASP A 236 -14.01 -2.71 -27.27
C ASP A 236 -15.47 -3.09 -26.97
N MET A 237 -15.87 -3.07 -25.69
CA MET A 237 -17.26 -3.22 -25.25
C MET A 237 -18.05 -1.90 -25.21
N GLY A 238 -17.38 -0.73 -25.29
CA GLY A 238 -18.02 0.58 -25.23
C GLY A 238 -18.62 0.97 -23.87
N VAL A 239 -18.13 0.39 -22.76
CA VAL A 239 -18.75 0.51 -21.41
C VAL A 239 -18.02 1.42 -20.44
N THR A 240 -16.89 2.02 -20.81
CA THR A 240 -16.03 2.83 -19.97
C THR A 240 -16.76 3.93 -19.20
N GLY A 241 -17.74 4.58 -19.85
CA GLY A 241 -18.54 5.63 -19.21
C GLY A 241 -19.30 5.13 -17.98
N ALA A 242 -19.90 3.94 -18.06
CA ALA A 242 -20.63 3.34 -16.93
C ALA A 242 -19.67 3.01 -15.75
N ILE A 243 -18.48 2.51 -16.05
CA ILE A 243 -17.46 2.21 -15.05
C ILE A 243 -16.96 3.49 -14.35
N LEU A 244 -16.74 4.57 -15.12
CA LEU A 244 -16.38 5.87 -14.56
C LEU A 244 -17.45 6.44 -13.62
N VAL A 245 -18.72 6.26 -13.94
CA VAL A 245 -19.83 6.72 -13.08
C VAL A 245 -19.76 6.05 -11.71
N LEU A 246 -19.47 4.74 -11.64
CA LEU A 246 -19.32 4.02 -10.38
C LEU A 246 -18.12 4.51 -9.56
N LEU A 247 -17.05 4.97 -10.21
CA LEU A 247 -15.82 5.43 -9.56
C LEU A 247 -15.77 6.94 -9.30
N LYS A 248 -16.69 7.74 -9.85
CA LYS A 248 -16.66 9.21 -9.81
C LYS A 248 -16.50 9.78 -8.40
N THR A 249 -17.26 9.27 -7.45
CA THR A 249 -17.20 9.73 -6.06
C THR A 249 -16.00 9.12 -5.33
N ALA A 250 -15.70 7.85 -5.57
CA ALA A 250 -14.53 7.17 -5.02
C ALA A 250 -13.20 7.81 -5.44
N PHE A 251 -13.17 8.57 -6.52
CA PHE A 251 -11.97 9.28 -6.99
C PHE A 251 -11.63 10.53 -6.17
N LYS A 252 -12.51 11.01 -5.31
CA LYS A 252 -12.24 12.10 -4.37
C LYS A 252 -11.53 11.56 -3.13
N ALA A 253 -10.50 12.27 -2.65
CA ALA A 253 -9.79 11.89 -1.44
C ALA A 253 -10.67 12.04 -0.18
N ASN A 254 -10.51 11.14 0.78
CA ASN A 254 -11.22 11.17 2.05
C ASN A 254 -10.43 11.98 3.07
N LEU A 255 -11.08 12.96 3.70
CA LEU A 255 -10.56 13.75 4.80
C LEU A 255 -11.13 13.23 6.13
N VAL A 256 -10.26 12.99 7.08
CA VAL A 256 -10.55 12.60 8.46
C VAL A 256 -9.59 13.33 9.42
N GLN A 257 -9.54 12.92 10.67
CA GLN A 257 -8.64 13.49 11.67
C GLN A 257 -7.93 12.39 12.47
N THR A 258 -6.89 12.75 13.14
CA THR A 258 -6.21 11.91 14.13
C THR A 258 -6.81 12.09 15.52
N THR A 259 -6.35 11.31 16.48
CA THR A 259 -6.72 11.40 17.91
C THR A 259 -6.49 12.79 18.52
N GLU A 260 -5.55 13.59 17.98
CA GLU A 260 -5.25 14.94 18.45
C GLU A 260 -5.75 16.05 17.50
N GLY A 261 -6.62 15.69 16.52
CA GLY A 261 -7.23 16.67 15.61
C GLY A 261 -6.35 17.14 14.46
N THR A 262 -5.24 16.45 14.18
CA THR A 262 -4.46 16.64 12.95
C THR A 262 -5.25 16.12 11.75
N ALA A 263 -5.27 16.87 10.66
CA ALA A 263 -5.90 16.41 9.42
C ALA A 263 -5.20 15.18 8.83
N ALA A 264 -5.99 14.26 8.30
CA ALA A 264 -5.51 13.06 7.63
C ALA A 264 -6.29 12.80 6.35
N PHE A 265 -5.57 12.46 5.27
CA PHE A 265 -6.18 11.98 4.04
C PHE A 265 -6.02 10.46 3.96
N ILE A 266 -7.13 9.76 3.69
CA ILE A 266 -7.14 8.30 3.49
C ILE A 266 -7.77 8.01 2.14
N HIS A 267 -7.02 7.36 1.21
CA HIS A 267 -7.57 7.12 -0.11
C HIS A 267 -6.83 6.01 -0.85
N GLY A 268 -7.59 4.99 -1.28
CA GLY A 268 -7.10 3.82 -1.99
C GLY A 268 -6.28 2.87 -1.11
N GLY A 269 -6.38 1.57 -1.36
CA GLY A 269 -5.80 0.53 -0.51
C GLY A 269 -5.15 -0.64 -1.27
N PRO A 270 -4.29 -0.43 -2.28
CA PRO A 270 -3.63 -1.53 -2.98
C PRO A 270 -2.61 -2.21 -2.06
N PHE A 271 -2.52 -3.56 -2.13
CA PHE A 271 -1.55 -4.30 -1.33
C PHE A 271 -0.15 -4.25 -1.94
N ALA A 272 0.89 -4.12 -1.11
CA ALA A 272 2.26 -3.96 -1.57
C ALA A 272 2.95 -5.27 -2.00
N ASN A 273 2.41 -6.44 -1.65
CA ASN A 273 2.94 -7.73 -2.07
C ASN A 273 2.36 -8.25 -3.40
N ILE A 274 1.31 -7.60 -3.92
CA ILE A 274 0.63 -7.97 -5.17
C ILE A 274 0.30 -6.78 -6.07
N ALA A 275 0.45 -5.55 -5.59
CA ALA A 275 0.27 -4.29 -6.29
C ALA A 275 1.29 -3.27 -5.78
N HIS A 276 1.14 -1.97 -6.12
CA HIS A 276 2.14 -0.97 -5.78
C HIS A 276 2.13 -0.49 -4.31
N GLY A 277 1.09 -0.82 -3.53
CA GLY A 277 1.12 -0.70 -2.07
C GLY A 277 1.16 0.69 -1.47
N CYS A 278 0.69 1.71 -2.21
CA CYS A 278 0.71 3.10 -1.79
C CYS A 278 -0.68 3.72 -1.88
N ASN A 279 -0.96 4.75 -1.09
CA ASN A 279 -2.17 5.55 -1.24
C ASN A 279 -2.18 6.29 -2.60
N SER A 280 -3.29 6.94 -2.93
CA SER A 280 -3.45 7.59 -4.23
C SER A 280 -2.51 8.79 -4.43
N ILE A 281 -2.18 9.06 -5.68
CA ILE A 281 -1.48 10.27 -6.10
C ILE A 281 -2.28 11.52 -5.69
N ILE A 282 -3.60 11.48 -5.86
CA ILE A 282 -4.50 12.59 -5.53
C ILE A 282 -4.45 12.91 -4.04
N ALA A 283 -4.57 11.92 -3.16
CA ALA A 283 -4.51 12.16 -1.71
C ALA A 283 -3.17 12.78 -1.29
N THR A 284 -2.05 12.27 -1.80
CA THR A 284 -0.72 12.82 -1.49
C THR A 284 -0.58 14.25 -2.00
N LYS A 285 -0.97 14.54 -3.26
CA LYS A 285 -0.90 15.90 -3.82
C LYS A 285 -1.85 16.88 -3.14
N THR A 286 -3.05 16.43 -2.74
CA THR A 286 -3.99 17.26 -1.96
C THR A 286 -3.40 17.58 -0.59
N ALA A 287 -2.83 16.60 0.12
CA ALA A 287 -2.16 16.83 1.39
C ALA A 287 -1.01 17.83 1.25
N MET A 288 -0.17 17.71 0.21
CA MET A 288 0.92 18.66 -0.07
C MET A 288 0.43 20.07 -0.43
N SER A 289 -0.80 20.20 -0.93
CA SER A 289 -1.42 21.50 -1.20
C SER A 289 -2.01 22.17 0.04
N CYS A 290 -2.11 21.41 1.15
CA CYS A 290 -2.74 21.87 2.40
C CYS A 290 -1.77 21.93 3.59
N GLY A 291 -0.67 21.17 3.57
CA GLY A 291 0.29 21.06 4.66
C GLY A 291 1.71 21.44 4.27
N GLU A 292 2.46 21.95 5.24
CA GLU A 292 3.89 22.23 5.11
C GLU A 292 4.73 20.93 5.12
N TYR A 293 4.33 19.98 5.96
CA TYR A 293 4.92 18.64 6.07
C TYR A 293 3.87 17.59 5.77
N VAL A 294 4.13 16.71 4.82
CA VAL A 294 3.21 15.63 4.47
C VAL A 294 3.88 14.29 4.70
N ILE A 295 3.29 13.50 5.58
CA ILE A 295 3.76 12.17 5.92
C ILE A 295 2.93 11.16 5.13
N THR A 296 3.59 10.32 4.36
CA THR A 296 2.94 9.21 3.64
C THR A 296 3.66 7.90 3.93
N GLU A 297 2.99 6.78 3.71
CA GLU A 297 3.58 5.47 3.94
C GLU A 297 3.59 4.58 2.71
N ALA A 298 4.51 3.61 2.69
CA ALA A 298 4.53 2.50 1.76
C ALA A 298 4.31 1.17 2.49
N GLY A 299 3.58 0.24 1.87
CA GLY A 299 3.20 -1.03 2.49
C GLY A 299 4.37 -1.98 2.71
N PHE A 300 4.34 -2.76 3.79
CA PHE A 300 5.37 -3.73 4.18
C PHE A 300 6.77 -3.12 4.37
N GLY A 301 7.83 -3.87 4.05
CA GLY A 301 9.21 -3.41 4.13
C GLY A 301 9.62 -2.51 2.97
N ALA A 302 10.77 -1.84 3.12
CA ALA A 302 11.28 -0.92 2.10
C ALA A 302 11.63 -1.63 0.78
N ASP A 303 11.97 -2.91 0.85
CA ASP A 303 12.23 -3.76 -0.32
C ASP A 303 11.01 -3.98 -1.22
N LEU A 304 9.80 -3.88 -0.67
CA LEU A 304 8.55 -4.01 -1.42
C LEU A 304 7.85 -2.65 -1.58
N GLY A 305 7.44 -2.04 -0.48
CA GLY A 305 6.61 -0.84 -0.51
C GLY A 305 7.37 0.38 -0.98
N ALA A 306 8.53 0.69 -0.40
CA ALA A 306 9.30 1.88 -0.80
C ALA A 306 9.87 1.73 -2.21
N GLU A 307 10.34 0.53 -2.60
CA GLU A 307 10.76 0.25 -3.97
C GLU A 307 9.67 0.63 -4.97
N LYS A 308 8.42 0.19 -4.76
CA LYS A 308 7.29 0.49 -5.63
C LYS A 308 6.82 1.93 -5.53
N PHE A 309 6.94 2.53 -4.35
CA PHE A 309 6.68 3.96 -4.19
C PHE A 309 7.58 4.78 -5.11
N PHE A 310 8.88 4.48 -5.15
CA PHE A 310 9.84 5.18 -6.02
C PHE A 310 9.65 4.78 -7.48
N ASN A 311 9.80 3.50 -7.82
CA ASN A 311 9.82 3.04 -9.20
C ASN A 311 8.46 3.13 -9.91
N ILE A 312 7.35 3.15 -9.20
CA ILE A 312 6.01 3.21 -9.80
C ILE A 312 5.32 4.54 -9.50
N LYS A 313 5.02 4.85 -8.23
CA LYS A 313 4.23 6.03 -7.87
C LYS A 313 4.96 7.33 -8.18
N CYS A 314 6.22 7.47 -7.75
CA CYS A 314 7.02 8.67 -8.01
C CYS A 314 7.30 8.85 -9.50
N ARG A 315 7.64 7.77 -10.21
CA ARG A 315 7.86 7.79 -11.66
C ARG A 315 6.63 8.32 -12.42
N LYS A 316 5.42 7.88 -12.06
CA LYS A 316 4.18 8.29 -12.73
C LYS A 316 3.68 9.68 -12.30
N SER A 317 3.95 10.09 -11.08
CA SER A 317 3.35 11.30 -10.48
C SER A 317 4.28 12.52 -10.47
N GLY A 318 5.59 12.32 -10.64
CA GLY A 318 6.61 13.34 -10.42
C GLY A 318 6.84 13.67 -8.94
N LEU A 319 6.21 12.95 -8.00
CA LEU A 319 6.44 13.11 -6.58
C LEU A 319 7.88 12.70 -6.21
N LYS A 320 8.45 13.40 -5.24
CA LYS A 320 9.79 13.13 -4.72
C LYS A 320 9.77 13.35 -3.21
N PRO A 321 10.03 12.31 -2.40
CA PRO A 321 10.22 12.51 -0.97
C PRO A 321 11.47 13.32 -0.67
N ASP A 322 11.35 14.26 0.27
CA ASP A 322 12.47 15.05 0.80
C ASP A 322 13.23 14.29 1.89
N LEU A 323 12.62 13.26 2.48
CA LEU A 323 13.19 12.43 3.53
C LEU A 323 12.49 11.08 3.58
N THR A 324 13.22 10.02 3.94
CA THR A 324 12.65 8.70 4.20
C THR A 324 12.90 8.27 5.64
N ILE A 325 11.84 7.92 6.36
CA ILE A 325 11.88 7.34 7.70
C ILE A 325 11.84 5.82 7.59
N LEU A 326 12.86 5.16 8.10
CA LEU A 326 12.95 3.70 8.18
C LEU A 326 12.58 3.25 9.58
N VAL A 327 11.42 2.64 9.75
CA VAL A 327 10.94 2.14 11.04
C VAL A 327 11.60 0.80 11.36
N ALA A 328 12.20 0.71 12.55
CA ALA A 328 12.75 -0.50 13.11
C ALA A 328 12.14 -0.78 14.51
N THR A 329 12.13 -2.05 14.90
CA THR A 329 11.69 -2.53 16.24
C THR A 329 12.62 -3.63 16.72
N LEU A 330 12.76 -3.83 18.05
CA LEU A 330 13.50 -4.99 18.56
C LEU A 330 12.93 -6.31 18.08
N ASN A 331 11.61 -6.46 18.11
CA ASN A 331 10.96 -7.69 17.61
C ASN A 331 11.32 -7.97 16.14
N GLY A 332 11.37 -6.91 15.31
CA GLY A 332 11.78 -7.02 13.92
C GLY A 332 13.23 -7.47 13.78
N LEU A 333 14.14 -6.81 14.49
CA LEU A 333 15.56 -7.14 14.44
C LEU A 333 15.85 -8.54 14.99
N LYS A 334 15.29 -8.90 16.14
CA LYS A 334 15.43 -10.23 16.74
C LYS A 334 14.93 -11.34 15.80
N MET A 335 13.75 -11.18 15.20
CA MET A 335 13.20 -12.16 14.26
C MET A 335 14.14 -12.32 13.06
N HIS A 336 14.63 -11.24 12.48
CA HIS A 336 15.59 -11.28 11.38
C HIS A 336 17.00 -11.72 11.82
N GLY A 337 17.30 -11.67 13.10
CA GLY A 337 18.49 -12.27 13.74
C GLY A 337 18.34 -13.74 14.11
N GLY A 338 17.18 -14.36 13.81
CA GLY A 338 16.91 -15.77 14.04
C GLY A 338 16.37 -16.12 15.43
N THR A 339 15.93 -15.14 16.23
CA THR A 339 15.24 -15.38 17.50
C THR A 339 13.87 -15.99 17.24
N ALA A 340 13.51 -17.05 17.97
CA ALA A 340 12.23 -17.73 17.84
C ALA A 340 11.05 -16.78 18.21
N LEU A 341 9.91 -16.95 17.54
CA LEU A 341 8.76 -16.05 17.74
C LEU A 341 8.23 -16.06 19.18
N GLU A 342 8.31 -17.19 19.88
CA GLU A 342 7.93 -17.36 21.28
C GLU A 342 8.85 -16.64 22.27
N ASP A 343 10.09 -16.39 21.86
CA ASP A 343 11.11 -15.71 22.69
C ASP A 343 11.35 -14.25 22.29
N ILE A 344 10.68 -13.77 21.25
CA ILE A 344 10.96 -12.47 20.60
C ILE A 344 10.82 -11.26 21.55
N GLN A 345 10.01 -11.38 22.61
CA GLN A 345 9.82 -10.34 23.62
C GLN A 345 10.86 -10.43 24.77
N LYS A 346 11.66 -11.49 24.83
CA LYS A 346 12.73 -11.62 25.81
C LYS A 346 13.99 -10.89 25.35
N PRO A 347 14.85 -10.40 26.26
CA PRO A 347 16.14 -9.83 25.90
C PRO A 347 16.98 -10.84 25.09
N ASP A 348 17.51 -10.40 23.94
CA ASP A 348 18.40 -11.19 23.09
C ASP A 348 19.32 -10.26 22.28
N ALA A 349 20.36 -9.77 22.92
CA ALA A 349 21.35 -8.86 22.34
C ALA A 349 22.04 -9.45 21.09
N GLU A 350 22.30 -10.76 21.07
CA GLU A 350 22.91 -11.43 19.91
C GLU A 350 21.93 -11.55 18.74
N GLY A 351 20.65 -11.79 19.01
CA GLY A 351 19.59 -11.74 18.02
C GLY A 351 19.46 -10.34 17.39
N VAL A 352 19.49 -9.30 18.21
CA VAL A 352 19.50 -7.90 17.73
C VAL A 352 20.71 -7.65 16.84
N ARG A 353 21.93 -8.04 17.27
CA ARG A 353 23.16 -7.84 16.49
C ARG A 353 23.13 -8.54 15.15
N ARG A 354 22.68 -9.78 15.08
CA ARG A 354 22.49 -10.50 13.81
C ARG A 354 21.43 -9.84 12.91
N GLY A 355 20.41 -9.24 13.52
CA GLY A 355 19.34 -8.52 12.81
C GLY A 355 19.79 -7.22 12.15
N PHE A 356 20.93 -6.65 12.52
CA PHE A 356 21.49 -5.45 11.88
C PHE A 356 21.71 -5.63 10.37
N ALA A 357 22.04 -6.82 9.92
CA ALA A 357 22.18 -7.08 8.49
C ALA A 357 20.90 -6.74 7.67
N ASN A 358 19.71 -6.96 8.26
CA ASN A 358 18.46 -6.57 7.63
C ASN A 358 18.27 -5.05 7.62
N LEU A 359 18.56 -4.38 8.73
CA LEU A 359 18.53 -2.92 8.84
C LEU A 359 19.46 -2.25 7.84
N ASP A 360 20.72 -2.71 7.78
CA ASP A 360 21.76 -2.16 6.91
C ASP A 360 21.40 -2.29 5.43
N ARG A 361 20.82 -3.43 5.05
CA ARG A 361 20.33 -3.66 3.69
C ARG A 361 19.23 -2.66 3.32
N HIS A 362 18.27 -2.40 4.19
CA HIS A 362 17.23 -1.42 3.94
C HIS A 362 17.77 0.01 3.87
N ILE A 363 18.70 0.38 4.76
CA ILE A 363 19.38 1.70 4.71
C ILE A 363 20.09 1.86 3.35
N SER A 364 20.93 0.89 2.99
CA SER A 364 21.68 0.92 1.71
C SER A 364 20.77 1.00 0.49
N ASN A 365 19.67 0.24 0.48
CA ASN A 365 18.70 0.26 -0.62
C ASN A 365 18.04 1.65 -0.74
N LEU A 366 17.63 2.26 0.37
CA LEU A 366 17.00 3.59 0.37
C LEU A 366 18.00 4.68 -0.07
N GLN A 367 19.23 4.62 0.41
CA GLN A 367 20.31 5.52 -0.05
C GLN A 367 20.57 5.36 -1.55
N GLY A 368 20.47 4.14 -2.08
CA GLY A 368 20.56 3.86 -3.52
C GLY A 368 19.46 4.54 -4.36
N PHE A 369 18.32 4.88 -3.78
CA PHE A 369 17.28 5.72 -4.39
C PHE A 369 17.56 7.22 -4.27
N GLY A 370 18.70 7.64 -3.70
CA GLY A 370 19.03 9.03 -3.45
C GLY A 370 18.38 9.61 -2.19
N GLN A 371 17.89 8.74 -1.30
CA GLN A 371 17.18 9.17 -0.09
C GLN A 371 18.14 9.43 1.07
N THR A 372 17.91 10.51 1.78
CA THR A 372 18.38 10.67 3.16
C THR A 372 17.48 9.84 4.06
N VAL A 373 18.09 9.04 4.93
CA VAL A 373 17.39 8.08 5.79
C VAL A 373 17.53 8.49 7.24
N VAL A 374 16.40 8.52 7.96
CA VAL A 374 16.35 8.59 9.43
C VAL A 374 15.79 7.27 9.94
N VAL A 375 16.47 6.60 10.84
CA VAL A 375 15.96 5.41 11.52
C VAL A 375 15.06 5.85 12.67
N CYS A 376 13.80 5.47 12.57
CA CYS A 376 12.82 5.64 13.64
C CYS A 376 12.65 4.32 14.39
N PHE A 377 13.04 4.29 15.64
CA PHE A 377 12.85 3.13 16.49
C PHE A 377 11.49 3.20 17.17
N ASN A 378 10.57 2.33 16.78
CA ASN A 378 9.23 2.26 17.35
C ASN A 378 9.26 1.39 18.61
N LYS A 379 9.23 2.03 19.79
CA LYS A 379 9.41 1.41 21.11
C LYS A 379 8.17 0.61 21.52
N TYR A 380 8.39 -0.60 22.02
CA TYR A 380 7.39 -1.42 22.72
C TYR A 380 7.69 -1.47 24.23
N ALA A 381 6.67 -1.80 25.03
CA ALA A 381 6.81 -1.86 26.48
C ALA A 381 7.78 -2.96 26.98
N SER A 382 8.04 -3.98 26.17
CA SER A 382 8.98 -5.05 26.45
C SER A 382 10.44 -4.72 26.13
N ASP A 383 10.71 -3.60 25.44
CA ASP A 383 12.03 -3.27 24.94
C ASP A 383 12.95 -2.81 26.08
N THR A 384 14.18 -3.34 26.10
CA THR A 384 15.20 -2.98 27.09
C THR A 384 16.04 -1.79 26.62
N GLU A 385 16.43 -0.92 27.53
CA GLU A 385 17.29 0.24 27.21
C GLU A 385 18.67 -0.19 26.66
N GLU A 386 19.20 -1.34 27.11
CA GLU A 386 20.47 -1.89 26.60
C GLU A 386 20.36 -2.20 25.11
N GLU A 387 19.31 -2.96 24.69
CA GLU A 387 19.09 -3.33 23.31
C GLU A 387 18.78 -2.11 22.42
N ILE A 388 18.02 -1.13 22.95
CA ILE A 388 17.76 0.14 22.25
C ILE A 388 19.07 0.89 21.99
N ASN A 389 19.94 0.99 23.00
CA ASN A 389 21.24 1.67 22.88
C ASN A 389 22.13 0.97 21.85
N MET A 390 22.11 -0.37 21.76
CA MET A 390 22.86 -1.10 20.73
C MET A 390 22.42 -0.66 19.32
N VAL A 391 21.10 -0.54 19.07
CA VAL A 391 20.59 -0.08 17.77
C VAL A 391 21.01 1.37 17.49
N LYS A 392 20.94 2.25 18.51
CA LYS A 392 21.36 3.65 18.41
C LYS A 392 22.85 3.78 18.06
N GLU A 393 23.71 3.04 18.76
CA GLU A 393 25.16 3.03 18.52
C GLU A 393 25.48 2.48 17.12
N HIS A 394 24.76 1.43 16.68
CA HIS A 394 24.91 0.87 15.34
C HIS A 394 24.55 1.91 14.27
N CYS A 395 23.41 2.59 14.39
CA CYS A 395 23.02 3.67 13.47
C CYS A 395 24.06 4.79 13.45
N ALA A 396 24.59 5.19 14.62
CA ALA A 396 25.64 6.20 14.72
C ALA A 396 26.92 5.77 14.00
N SER A 397 27.30 4.49 14.09
CA SER A 397 28.48 3.94 13.37
C SER A 397 28.32 4.00 11.84
N LEU A 398 27.08 3.97 11.34
CA LEU A 398 26.75 4.11 9.92
C LEU A 398 26.56 5.58 9.50
N GLY A 399 26.65 6.54 10.42
CA GLY A 399 26.33 7.94 10.15
C GLY A 399 24.86 8.20 9.84
N VAL A 400 23.96 7.34 10.31
CA VAL A 400 22.51 7.44 10.07
C VAL A 400 21.82 8.01 11.30
N PRO A 401 21.07 9.13 11.20
CA PRO A 401 20.31 9.69 12.31
C PRO A 401 19.29 8.70 12.89
N PHE A 402 19.15 8.72 14.22
CA PHE A 402 18.28 7.81 14.97
C PHE A 402 17.42 8.59 15.95
N ALA A 403 16.11 8.28 16.00
CA ALA A 403 15.21 8.78 17.03
C ALA A 403 14.28 7.69 17.56
N LEU A 404 13.94 7.77 18.85
CA LEU A 404 12.89 6.97 19.46
C LEU A 404 11.52 7.52 19.09
N ASN A 405 10.55 6.62 18.96
CA ASN A 405 9.14 6.94 18.81
C ASN A 405 8.32 6.17 19.85
N ASN A 406 7.62 6.88 20.72
CA ASN A 406 6.69 6.33 21.72
C ASN A 406 5.25 6.84 21.51
N ALA A 407 4.91 7.20 20.26
CA ALA A 407 3.60 7.78 19.95
C ALA A 407 2.43 6.82 20.21
N PHE A 408 2.67 5.51 20.23
CA PHE A 408 1.64 4.54 20.64
C PHE A 408 1.13 4.83 22.06
N ALA A 409 2.01 5.07 23.00
CA ALA A 409 1.67 5.31 24.40
C ALA A 409 1.35 6.78 24.73
N GLU A 410 1.97 7.74 24.04
CA GLU A 410 2.00 9.16 24.42
C GLU A 410 1.48 10.11 23.33
N GLY A 411 0.97 9.58 22.21
CA GLY A 411 0.52 10.42 21.08
C GLY A 411 1.64 11.30 20.54
N GLY A 412 1.31 12.56 20.21
CA GLY A 412 2.28 13.50 19.65
C GLY A 412 3.45 13.81 20.58
N ALA A 413 3.27 13.77 21.90
CA ALA A 413 4.36 14.00 22.87
C ALA A 413 5.47 12.95 22.73
N GLY A 414 5.11 11.68 22.50
CA GLY A 414 6.05 10.59 22.31
C GLY A 414 6.78 10.60 20.95
N ALA A 415 6.48 11.55 20.07
CA ALA A 415 7.12 11.70 18.75
C ALA A 415 7.86 13.06 18.60
N VAL A 416 7.98 13.87 19.65
CA VAL A 416 8.61 15.20 19.58
C VAL A 416 10.09 15.09 19.19
N ASP A 417 10.83 14.16 19.74
CA ASP A 417 12.25 13.97 19.41
C ASP A 417 12.43 13.57 17.94
N LEU A 418 11.58 12.66 17.43
CA LEU A 418 11.56 12.30 16.02
C LEU A 418 11.20 13.51 15.15
N ALA A 419 10.21 14.30 15.55
CA ALA A 419 9.78 15.49 14.80
C ALA A 419 10.89 16.55 14.71
N ASN A 420 11.61 16.82 15.80
CA ASN A 420 12.76 17.73 15.81
C ASN A 420 13.88 17.23 14.90
N LEU A 421 14.24 15.94 14.99
CA LEU A 421 15.26 15.34 14.14
C LEU A 421 14.87 15.39 12.65
N VAL A 422 13.59 15.19 12.33
CA VAL A 422 13.08 15.29 10.95
C VAL A 422 13.23 16.71 10.42
N VAL A 423 12.85 17.74 11.19
CA VAL A 423 13.00 19.14 10.78
C VAL A 423 14.48 19.48 10.58
N GLU A 424 15.33 19.15 11.53
CA GLU A 424 16.79 19.36 11.45
C GLU A 424 17.40 18.67 10.22
N THR A 425 17.01 17.42 9.95
CA THR A 425 17.52 16.67 8.81
C THR A 425 17.06 17.28 7.48
N LEU A 426 15.80 17.71 7.39
CA LEU A 426 15.27 18.37 6.19
C LEU A 426 15.93 19.72 5.89
N GLU A 427 16.34 20.45 6.94
CA GLU A 427 17.04 21.73 6.79
C GLU A 427 18.51 21.55 6.37
N ASN A 428 19.18 20.54 6.93
CA ASN A 428 20.64 20.38 6.76
C ASN A 428 21.02 19.34 5.68
N ASN A 429 20.24 18.30 5.48
CA ASN A 429 20.56 17.18 4.60
C ASN A 429 19.31 16.54 3.96
N PRO A 430 18.50 17.28 3.18
CA PRO A 430 17.36 16.70 2.47
C PRO A 430 17.81 15.67 1.43
N SER A 431 16.90 14.79 1.01
CA SER A 431 17.15 13.79 -0.04
C SER A 431 17.61 14.43 -1.35
N GLY A 432 18.56 13.78 -2.02
CA GLY A 432 19.05 14.15 -3.34
C GLY A 432 18.03 13.90 -4.47
N PRO A 433 18.40 14.05 -5.72
CA PRO A 433 17.60 13.65 -6.86
C PRO A 433 17.24 12.16 -6.77
N LEU A 434 15.96 11.83 -7.06
CA LEU A 434 15.49 10.46 -7.00
C LEU A 434 16.19 9.60 -8.08
N GLN A 435 16.77 8.49 -7.67
CA GLN A 435 17.40 7.48 -8.51
C GLN A 435 16.46 6.29 -8.67
N PHE A 436 16.09 5.95 -9.91
CA PHE A 436 15.30 4.78 -10.19
C PHE A 436 16.17 3.53 -10.32
N THR A 437 15.62 2.37 -9.95
CA THR A 437 16.34 1.09 -10.04
C THR A 437 16.65 0.69 -11.49
N TYR A 438 15.78 1.11 -12.42
CA TYR A 438 15.86 0.83 -13.86
C TYR A 438 15.34 2.03 -14.67
N SER A 439 15.69 2.10 -15.95
CA SER A 439 15.16 3.07 -16.91
C SER A 439 13.97 2.53 -17.71
N ASP A 440 13.18 3.40 -18.32
CA ASP A 440 11.96 3.02 -19.05
C ASP A 440 12.25 2.27 -20.36
N ASP A 441 13.42 2.46 -20.96
CA ASP A 441 13.89 1.85 -22.20
C ASP A 441 14.44 0.42 -22.04
N GLN A 442 14.69 -0.03 -20.80
CA GLN A 442 15.07 -1.43 -20.54
C GLN A 442 13.91 -2.38 -20.87
N SER A 443 14.24 -3.59 -21.31
CA SER A 443 13.27 -4.67 -21.48
C SER A 443 12.61 -5.06 -20.15
N ILE A 444 11.46 -5.75 -20.21
CA ILE A 444 10.76 -6.22 -19.01
C ILE A 444 11.68 -7.13 -18.18
N CYS A 445 12.42 -8.04 -18.81
CA CYS A 445 13.37 -8.90 -18.12
C CYS A 445 14.47 -8.11 -17.40
N GLU A 446 15.10 -7.15 -18.08
CA GLU A 446 16.16 -6.32 -17.48
C GLU A 446 15.65 -5.47 -16.30
N LYS A 447 14.41 -4.96 -16.36
CA LYS A 447 13.78 -4.24 -15.23
C LYS A 447 13.60 -5.15 -14.02
N ILE A 448 13.06 -6.38 -14.23
CA ILE A 448 12.88 -7.37 -13.18
C ILE A 448 14.24 -7.77 -12.59
N GLU A 449 15.24 -8.05 -13.43
CA GLU A 449 16.60 -8.35 -12.99
C GLU A 449 17.23 -7.21 -12.21
N SER A 450 17.02 -5.96 -12.63
CA SER A 450 17.54 -4.78 -11.94
C SER A 450 16.99 -4.69 -10.52
N VAL A 451 15.68 -4.90 -10.31
CA VAL A 451 15.09 -4.94 -8.97
C VAL A 451 15.62 -6.11 -8.15
N ALA A 452 15.61 -7.33 -8.72
CA ALA A 452 16.04 -8.53 -8.02
C ALA A 452 17.52 -8.46 -7.58
N LYS A 453 18.41 -7.98 -8.44
CA LYS A 453 19.84 -7.88 -8.15
C LYS A 453 20.18 -6.69 -7.24
N LYS A 454 19.64 -5.49 -7.51
CA LYS A 454 20.01 -4.27 -6.77
C LYS A 454 19.32 -4.19 -5.40
N ILE A 455 18.04 -4.59 -5.31
CA ILE A 455 17.25 -4.46 -4.07
C ILE A 455 17.29 -5.73 -3.23
N TYR A 456 17.14 -6.91 -3.87
CA TYR A 456 17.05 -8.18 -3.15
C TYR A 456 18.41 -8.90 -3.02
N ARG A 457 19.42 -8.54 -3.84
CA ARG A 457 20.73 -9.20 -3.93
C ARG A 457 20.65 -10.64 -4.43
N ALA A 458 19.71 -10.94 -5.31
CA ALA A 458 19.69 -12.18 -6.06
C ALA A 458 20.91 -12.28 -7.00
N GLU A 459 21.47 -13.45 -7.15
CA GLU A 459 22.57 -13.73 -8.10
C GLU A 459 22.02 -13.99 -9.50
N LEU A 460 21.00 -14.83 -9.57
CA LEU A 460 20.37 -15.27 -10.81
C LEU A 460 18.87 -14.98 -10.81
N VAL A 461 18.32 -14.54 -11.94
CA VAL A 461 16.88 -14.42 -12.15
C VAL A 461 16.46 -15.38 -13.25
N THR A 462 15.51 -16.26 -12.93
CA THR A 462 14.96 -17.23 -13.88
C THR A 462 13.50 -16.91 -14.20
N PHE A 463 13.05 -17.34 -15.35
CA PHE A 463 11.69 -17.11 -15.84
C PHE A 463 11.10 -18.42 -16.34
N SER A 464 9.93 -18.78 -15.83
CA SER A 464 9.18 -19.92 -16.32
C SER A 464 8.83 -19.77 -17.81
N SER A 465 8.51 -20.88 -18.47
CA SER A 465 8.05 -20.83 -19.87
C SER A 465 6.77 -20.00 -20.04
N ASN A 466 5.89 -20.00 -19.04
CA ASN A 466 4.67 -19.19 -19.03
C ASN A 466 4.99 -17.69 -18.88
N ALA A 467 5.87 -17.33 -17.95
CA ALA A 467 6.34 -15.96 -17.78
C ALA A 467 6.97 -15.42 -19.07
N ARG A 468 7.85 -16.19 -19.73
CA ARG A 468 8.47 -15.80 -21.01
C ARG A 468 7.45 -15.56 -22.12
N LYS A 469 6.41 -16.40 -22.25
CA LYS A 469 5.34 -16.23 -23.23
C LYS A 469 4.58 -14.92 -23.00
N LYS A 470 4.24 -14.61 -21.75
CA LYS A 470 3.52 -13.38 -21.39
C LYS A 470 4.40 -12.13 -21.56
N ILE A 471 5.70 -12.20 -21.26
CA ILE A 471 6.65 -11.12 -21.55
C ILE A 471 6.69 -10.84 -23.04
N ALA A 472 6.85 -11.87 -23.88
CA ALA A 472 6.84 -11.70 -25.33
C ALA A 472 5.52 -11.11 -25.85
N ALA A 473 4.39 -11.48 -25.25
CA ALA A 473 3.08 -10.87 -25.58
C ALA A 473 3.04 -9.38 -25.20
N ALA A 474 3.57 -8.99 -24.06
CA ALA A 474 3.65 -7.60 -23.62
C ALA A 474 4.59 -6.77 -24.55
N GLU A 475 5.71 -7.34 -24.92
CA GLU A 475 6.65 -6.72 -25.88
C GLU A 475 6.00 -6.51 -27.26
N LYS A 476 5.27 -7.51 -27.75
CA LYS A 476 4.48 -7.40 -29.01
C LYS A 476 3.40 -6.32 -28.92
N MET A 477 2.82 -6.09 -27.76
CA MET A 477 1.88 -4.99 -27.53
C MET A 477 2.55 -3.60 -27.42
N GLY A 478 3.88 -3.50 -27.45
CA GLY A 478 4.61 -2.25 -27.33
C GLY A 478 4.62 -1.64 -25.93
N ILE A 479 4.40 -2.45 -24.88
CA ILE A 479 4.29 -1.98 -23.49
C ILE A 479 5.50 -2.30 -22.62
N SER A 480 6.65 -2.56 -23.22
CA SER A 480 7.91 -2.81 -22.51
C SER A 480 8.34 -1.64 -21.62
N HIS A 481 7.89 -0.41 -21.91
CA HIS A 481 8.14 0.78 -21.13
C HIS A 481 7.41 0.81 -19.77
N PHE A 482 6.43 -0.06 -19.54
CA PHE A 482 5.72 -0.10 -18.26
C PHE A 482 6.67 -0.45 -17.11
N PRO A 483 6.50 0.15 -15.92
CA PRO A 483 7.23 -0.25 -14.73
C PRO A 483 6.86 -1.67 -14.31
N VAL A 484 7.80 -2.34 -13.64
CA VAL A 484 7.60 -3.67 -13.09
C VAL A 484 7.22 -3.59 -11.61
N CYS A 485 6.33 -4.47 -11.20
CA CYS A 485 5.85 -4.62 -9.83
C CYS A 485 6.14 -6.06 -9.38
N ILE A 486 7.15 -6.26 -8.54
CA ILE A 486 7.49 -7.60 -8.05
C ILE A 486 6.50 -8.01 -6.96
N ALA A 487 5.78 -9.11 -7.20
CA ALA A 487 4.90 -9.74 -6.25
C ALA A 487 5.62 -10.91 -5.59
N LYS A 488 5.98 -10.79 -4.32
CA LYS A 488 6.69 -11.79 -3.52
C LYS A 488 6.27 -11.76 -2.07
N THR A 489 6.79 -12.70 -1.27
CA THR A 489 6.59 -12.68 0.19
C THR A 489 7.08 -11.36 0.81
N GLN A 490 6.38 -10.89 1.81
CA GLN A 490 6.77 -9.70 2.58
C GLN A 490 7.74 -9.99 3.73
N TYR A 491 8.07 -11.25 3.97
CA TYR A 491 8.83 -11.69 5.15
C TYR A 491 10.34 -11.92 4.91
N SER A 492 10.79 -11.74 3.68
CA SER A 492 12.19 -11.92 3.28
C SER A 492 12.55 -11.02 2.09
N PHE A 493 13.82 -10.72 1.88
CA PHE A 493 14.31 -10.16 0.62
C PHE A 493 14.17 -11.17 -0.53
N SER A 494 14.28 -12.47 -0.22
CA SER A 494 14.09 -13.53 -1.20
C SER A 494 12.60 -13.86 -1.42
N GLN A 495 12.33 -14.88 -2.21
CA GLN A 495 10.99 -15.46 -2.39
C GLN A 495 10.64 -16.54 -1.34
N ASP A 496 11.60 -16.93 -0.49
CA ASP A 496 11.40 -17.85 0.63
C ASP A 496 11.03 -17.07 1.88
N PRO A 497 9.80 -17.23 2.43
CA PRO A 497 9.35 -16.50 3.61
C PRO A 497 10.10 -16.87 4.90
N THR A 498 10.92 -17.92 4.87
CA THR A 498 11.71 -18.39 6.02
C THR A 498 13.16 -17.93 5.99
N ALA A 499 13.63 -17.36 4.87
CA ALA A 499 14.97 -16.82 4.74
C ALA A 499 15.06 -15.44 5.41
N TYR A 500 15.25 -15.43 6.72
CA TYR A 500 15.33 -14.21 7.52
C TYR A 500 16.66 -13.47 7.33
N GLY A 501 16.78 -12.28 7.93
CA GLY A 501 17.98 -11.45 7.88
C GLY A 501 18.13 -10.74 6.53
N ALA A 502 19.28 -10.89 5.92
CA ALA A 502 19.61 -10.30 4.63
C ALA A 502 20.21 -11.36 3.68
N PRO A 503 19.39 -12.30 3.17
CA PRO A 503 19.87 -13.34 2.24
C PRO A 503 20.46 -12.71 0.98
N GLU A 504 21.51 -13.37 0.44
CA GLU A 504 22.22 -12.99 -0.79
C GLU A 504 22.52 -14.20 -1.64
N GLY A 505 22.85 -13.98 -2.92
CA GLY A 505 23.36 -15.05 -3.80
C GLY A 505 22.35 -16.13 -4.15
N PHE A 506 21.06 -15.87 -3.96
CA PHE A 506 20.00 -16.85 -4.25
C PHE A 506 19.48 -16.69 -5.70
N GLU A 507 18.89 -17.76 -6.20
CA GLU A 507 18.13 -17.74 -7.45
C GLU A 507 16.73 -17.14 -7.19
N PHE A 508 16.32 -16.20 -8.04
CA PHE A 508 15.02 -15.52 -7.99
C PHE A 508 14.16 -15.95 -9.18
N ASP A 509 13.16 -16.80 -8.94
CA ASP A 509 12.34 -17.40 -9.97
C ASP A 509 11.04 -16.64 -10.20
N ILE A 510 10.83 -16.17 -11.44
CA ILE A 510 9.58 -15.55 -11.89
C ILE A 510 8.67 -16.64 -12.47
N LYS A 511 7.66 -17.01 -11.69
CA LYS A 511 6.71 -18.08 -12.04
C LYS A 511 5.68 -17.63 -13.08
N ASP A 512 5.22 -16.38 -12.99
CA ASP A 512 4.19 -15.85 -13.88
C ASP A 512 4.28 -14.33 -14.02
N ILE A 513 3.60 -13.80 -15.03
CA ILE A 513 3.44 -12.36 -15.30
C ILE A 513 1.95 -12.04 -15.40
N VAL A 514 1.54 -10.95 -14.75
CA VAL A 514 0.21 -10.34 -14.95
C VAL A 514 0.39 -9.00 -15.67
N ILE A 515 -0.28 -8.86 -16.79
CA ILE A 515 -0.19 -7.66 -17.65
C ILE A 515 -1.37 -6.75 -17.31
N ASN A 516 -1.11 -5.68 -16.57
CA ASN A 516 -2.11 -4.69 -16.19
C ASN A 516 -1.98 -3.46 -17.11
N THR A 517 -2.64 -3.50 -18.26
CA THR A 517 -2.51 -2.45 -19.28
C THR A 517 -3.20 -1.14 -18.92
N GLY A 518 -4.25 -1.19 -18.11
CA GLY A 518 -4.95 0.00 -17.60
C GLY A 518 -4.15 0.74 -16.54
N SER A 519 -3.62 0.04 -15.56
CA SER A 519 -2.75 0.64 -14.53
C SER A 519 -1.33 0.91 -15.05
N GLU A 520 -1.01 0.45 -16.27
CA GLU A 520 0.30 0.55 -16.93
C GLU A 520 1.41 -0.04 -16.06
N MET A 521 1.28 -1.34 -15.76
CA MET A 521 2.16 -2.03 -14.82
C MET A 521 2.29 -3.51 -15.20
N ILE A 522 3.51 -4.02 -15.16
CA ILE A 522 3.80 -5.46 -15.34
C ILE A 522 4.04 -6.06 -13.95
N VAL A 523 3.16 -6.96 -13.51
CA VAL A 523 3.30 -7.63 -12.22
C VAL A 523 4.04 -8.96 -12.42
N ALA A 524 5.24 -9.07 -11.86
CA ALA A 524 6.05 -10.27 -11.90
C ALA A 524 5.84 -11.09 -10.62
N ILE A 525 5.30 -12.29 -10.77
CA ILE A 525 4.97 -13.18 -9.66
C ILE A 525 6.18 -14.04 -9.32
N ALA A 526 6.75 -13.84 -8.13
CA ALA A 526 7.85 -14.59 -7.58
C ALA A 526 7.42 -15.36 -6.32
N GLY A 527 7.58 -16.67 -6.34
CA GLY A 527 7.10 -17.53 -5.25
C GLY A 527 5.59 -17.80 -5.30
N ASP A 528 5.03 -18.25 -4.18
CA ASP A 528 3.62 -18.65 -4.08
C ASP A 528 2.76 -17.46 -3.58
N ILE A 529 2.48 -16.54 -4.47
CA ILE A 529 1.65 -15.37 -4.17
C ILE A 529 0.18 -15.65 -4.50
N ILE A 530 -0.67 -15.40 -3.52
CA ILE A 530 -2.11 -15.66 -3.58
C ILE A 530 -2.85 -14.32 -3.57
N ARG A 531 -3.62 -14.05 -4.63
CA ARG A 531 -4.40 -12.81 -4.79
C ARG A 531 -5.77 -12.86 -4.09
N MET A 532 -6.22 -14.05 -3.68
CA MET A 532 -7.36 -14.25 -2.79
C MET A 532 -6.87 -14.94 -1.51
N PRO A 533 -6.59 -14.19 -0.43
CA PRO A 533 -6.15 -14.75 0.84
C PRO A 533 -7.19 -15.68 1.45
N GLY A 534 -6.74 -16.65 2.25
CA GLY A 534 -7.62 -17.44 3.09
C GLY A 534 -7.67 -16.92 4.52
N LEU A 535 -8.75 -17.23 5.24
CA LEU A 535 -8.81 -16.99 6.67
C LEU A 535 -7.82 -17.91 7.42
N PRO A 536 -7.18 -17.45 8.51
CA PRO A 536 -6.36 -18.27 9.37
C PRO A 536 -7.23 -19.22 10.21
N ARG A 537 -6.58 -20.14 10.94
CA ARG A 537 -7.30 -21.07 11.85
C ARG A 537 -8.13 -20.33 12.91
N VAL A 538 -7.61 -19.22 13.42
CA VAL A 538 -8.29 -18.33 14.38
C VAL A 538 -8.33 -16.94 13.75
N PRO A 539 -9.39 -16.59 13.01
CA PRO A 539 -9.52 -15.27 12.41
C PRO A 539 -9.86 -14.21 13.46
N GLN A 540 -9.50 -12.96 13.20
CA GLN A 540 -9.84 -11.83 14.05
C GLN A 540 -11.35 -11.67 14.23
N ALA A 541 -12.14 -12.08 13.24
CA ALA A 541 -13.61 -12.12 13.30
C ALA A 541 -14.16 -12.84 14.53
N MET A 542 -13.45 -13.83 15.10
CA MET A 542 -13.87 -14.53 16.32
C MET A 542 -13.80 -13.68 17.59
N LYS A 543 -13.17 -12.52 17.53
CA LYS A 543 -13.00 -11.58 18.65
C LYS A 543 -13.85 -10.32 18.50
N ILE A 544 -14.44 -10.13 17.32
CA ILE A 544 -15.24 -8.95 17.00
C ILE A 544 -16.70 -9.25 17.34
N ASP A 545 -17.34 -8.39 18.14
CA ASP A 545 -18.74 -8.52 18.53
C ASP A 545 -19.39 -7.14 18.75
N ILE A 546 -20.69 -7.12 18.97
CA ILE A 546 -21.44 -5.95 19.42
C ILE A 546 -21.88 -6.20 20.87
N VAL A 547 -21.28 -5.47 21.80
CA VAL A 547 -21.59 -5.54 23.22
C VAL A 547 -22.20 -4.20 23.65
N ASP A 548 -23.40 -4.22 24.21
CA ASP A 548 -24.14 -3.01 24.64
C ASP A 548 -24.28 -1.95 23.52
N GLY A 549 -24.43 -2.40 22.27
CA GLY A 549 -24.53 -1.55 21.08
C GLY A 549 -23.23 -0.96 20.58
N LEU A 550 -22.08 -1.36 21.14
CA LEU A 550 -20.76 -0.93 20.75
C LEU A 550 -19.97 -2.08 20.10
N ILE A 551 -19.18 -1.77 19.09
CA ILE A 551 -18.30 -2.75 18.44
C ILE A 551 -17.10 -3.03 19.35
N GLU A 552 -16.84 -4.27 19.68
CA GLU A 552 -15.66 -4.70 20.42
C GLU A 552 -14.75 -5.60 19.58
N GLY A 553 -13.46 -5.68 19.94
CA GLY A 553 -12.48 -6.55 19.28
C GLY A 553 -12.02 -6.10 17.92
N LEU A 554 -12.50 -4.97 17.39
CA LEU A 554 -11.97 -4.35 16.18
C LEU A 554 -10.69 -3.58 16.53
N SER A 555 -9.62 -3.78 15.77
CA SER A 555 -8.30 -3.18 15.98
C SER A 555 -7.67 -2.68 14.70
#